data_6de488e68e43247e64f7e4f9e4dc0c37
#
_entry.id   6de488e68e43247e64f7e4f9e4dc0c37
#
_cell.length_a   1.000
_cell.length_b   1.000
_cell.length_c   1.000
_cell.angle_alpha   90.00
_cell.angle_beta   90.00
_cell.angle_gamma   90.00
#
_symmetry.space_group_name_H-M   'P 1'
#
loop_
_entity.id
_entity.type
_entity.pdbx_description
1 polymer ?
#
loop_
_entity_poly.entity_id
_entity_poly.type
_entity_poly.pdbx_seq_one_letter_code
_entity_poly.pdbx_strand_id
1 'polypeptide(L)'
;MPRLAIVIALAACASIARADVAELADTCGASSSYDIDVGTRALRFDRADPAPRLVQIGERSLRVDGQAIALEAATRVHLVEFEQAVRALLPRARRIAADGVDLAVSALRAEAAALGLGAATREEIARRLDRHAADLKQRIATSTGTHAWQADRLERELEGIVADVAPLAAADLGQQALAATLEGDFERAADLQEKAFGLVDELQPRLELRMQPLRARIEALCPEFERLHRLQRDFRDAHGQPLRLLDIDRD
;
A
#
# COMPACT_ATOMS: atom_id res chain seq x y z
N MET A 1 24.37 10.88 21.95
CA MET A 1 22.92 10.95 21.75
C MET A 1 22.50 10.72 20.28
N PRO A 2 23.04 9.73 19.57
CA PRO A 2 22.70 9.47 18.16
C PRO A 2 21.46 8.56 17.95
N ARG A 3 20.93 7.96 19.04
CA ARG A 3 19.79 7.02 18.92
C ARG A 3 18.42 7.69 18.72
N LEU A 4 18.30 8.97 19.05
CA LEU A 4 17.03 9.70 18.92
C LEU A 4 16.74 10.14 17.47
N ALA A 5 17.78 10.45 16.68
CA ALA A 5 17.63 10.86 15.29
C ALA A 5 17.19 9.71 14.36
N ILE A 6 17.63 8.47 14.65
CA ILE A 6 17.25 7.28 13.86
C ILE A 6 15.78 6.92 14.07
N VAL A 7 15.23 7.14 15.27
CA VAL A 7 13.82 6.86 15.58
C VAL A 7 12.89 7.84 14.87
N ILE A 8 13.28 9.10 14.72
CA ILE A 8 12.48 10.13 14.01
C ILE A 8 12.49 9.84 12.50
N ALA A 9 13.59 9.37 11.94
CA ALA A 9 13.70 9.00 10.54
C ALA A 9 12.80 7.80 10.16
N LEU A 10 12.70 6.81 11.05
CA LEU A 10 11.82 5.65 10.88
C LEU A 10 10.33 6.03 10.94
N ALA A 11 9.96 7.01 11.77
CA ALA A 11 8.58 7.49 11.88
C ALA A 11 8.07 8.21 10.61
N ALA A 12 8.95 8.90 9.87
CA ALA A 12 8.59 9.59 8.63
C ALA A 12 8.33 8.61 7.48
N CYS A 13 9.11 7.50 7.37
CA CYS A 13 8.84 6.46 6.38
C CYS A 13 7.54 5.68 6.65
N ALA A 14 7.19 5.51 7.93
CA ALA A 14 5.92 4.90 8.33
C ALA A 14 4.69 5.75 7.92
N SER A 15 4.86 7.06 7.86
CA SER A 15 3.79 8.00 7.42
C SER A 15 3.49 7.88 5.92
N ILE A 16 4.49 7.56 5.08
CA ILE A 16 4.31 7.36 3.63
C ILE A 16 3.46 6.11 3.36
N ALA A 17 3.69 5.04 4.12
CA ALA A 17 2.92 3.79 3.95
C ALA A 17 1.45 3.92 4.38
N ARG A 18 1.18 4.73 5.39
CA ARG A 18 -0.20 5.05 5.82
C ARG A 18 -0.93 5.90 4.78
N ALA A 19 -0.22 6.80 4.10
CA ALA A 19 -0.78 7.63 3.04
C ALA A 19 -1.30 6.76 1.88
N ASP A 20 -0.57 5.73 1.44
CA ASP A 20 -0.92 4.96 0.25
C ASP A 20 -2.20 4.11 0.40
N VAL A 21 -2.45 3.48 1.55
CA VAL A 21 -3.68 2.68 1.76
C VAL A 21 -4.85 3.58 2.20
N ALA A 22 -4.58 4.60 3.01
CA ALA A 22 -5.54 5.64 3.34
C ALA A 22 -5.90 6.47 2.09
N GLU A 23 -4.94 6.73 1.20
CA GLU A 23 -5.15 7.48 -0.04
C GLU A 23 -6.05 6.74 -1.05
N LEU A 24 -6.08 5.39 -1.04
CA LEU A 24 -7.09 4.62 -1.78
C LEU A 24 -8.50 4.85 -1.23
N ALA A 25 -8.65 4.86 0.10
CA ALA A 25 -9.91 5.19 0.75
C ALA A 25 -10.28 6.66 0.48
N ASP A 26 -9.32 7.58 0.65
CA ASP A 26 -9.53 9.02 0.45
C ASP A 26 -9.79 9.37 -1.02
N THR A 27 -9.10 8.72 -1.97
CA THR A 27 -9.24 9.04 -3.41
C THR A 27 -10.63 8.73 -3.95
N CYS A 28 -11.26 7.61 -3.53
CA CYS A 28 -12.59 7.23 -3.98
C CYS A 28 -13.67 7.39 -2.90
N GLY A 29 -13.33 7.84 -1.70
CA GLY A 29 -14.21 7.83 -0.53
C GLY A 29 -14.71 6.41 -0.19
N ALA A 30 -14.04 5.36 -0.68
CA ALA A 30 -14.48 3.98 -0.55
C ALA A 30 -13.78 3.28 0.61
N SER A 31 -14.54 2.78 1.56
CA SER A 31 -14.03 2.06 2.72
C SER A 31 -14.79 0.76 2.98
N SER A 32 -14.21 -0.15 3.71
CA SER A 32 -14.87 -1.35 4.19
C SER A 32 -14.44 -1.66 5.62
N SER A 33 -15.38 -2.00 6.47
CA SER A 33 -15.10 -2.51 7.81
C SER A 33 -14.76 -4.01 7.82
N TYR A 34 -14.79 -4.65 6.66
CA TYR A 34 -14.47 -6.07 6.49
C TYR A 34 -13.13 -6.24 5.80
N ASP A 35 -12.39 -7.26 6.22
CA ASP A 35 -11.36 -7.87 5.39
C ASP A 35 -12.04 -8.69 4.28
N ILE A 36 -11.51 -8.58 3.07
CA ILE A 36 -12.09 -9.22 1.89
C ILE A 36 -11.12 -10.30 1.40
N ASP A 37 -11.60 -11.53 1.26
CA ASP A 37 -10.88 -12.61 0.60
C ASP A 37 -11.64 -13.11 -0.63
N VAL A 38 -10.95 -13.17 -1.76
CA VAL A 38 -11.49 -13.58 -3.05
C VAL A 38 -11.10 -15.04 -3.32
N GLY A 39 -11.78 -15.95 -2.63
CA GLY A 39 -11.58 -17.37 -2.81
C GLY A 39 -12.09 -17.88 -4.18
N THR A 40 -11.72 -19.11 -4.55
CA THR A 40 -12.11 -19.71 -5.85
C THR A 40 -13.61 -19.92 -5.97
N ARG A 41 -14.29 -20.30 -4.88
CA ARG A 41 -15.74 -20.63 -4.87
C ARG A 41 -16.61 -19.49 -4.35
N ALA A 42 -16.07 -18.66 -3.43
CA ALA A 42 -16.82 -17.61 -2.79
C ALA A 42 -15.93 -16.42 -2.45
N LEU A 43 -16.53 -15.24 -2.42
CA LEU A 43 -16.00 -14.07 -1.72
C LEU A 43 -16.28 -14.26 -0.24
N ARG A 44 -15.34 -13.86 0.59
CA ARG A 44 -15.48 -13.84 2.04
C ARG A 44 -15.19 -12.45 2.54
N PHE A 45 -16.09 -11.92 3.34
CA PHE A 45 -15.99 -10.65 4.04
C PHE A 45 -16.00 -10.99 5.53
N ASP A 46 -14.92 -10.72 6.24
CA ASP A 46 -14.82 -11.00 7.66
C ASP A 46 -14.33 -9.80 8.46
N ARG A 47 -14.84 -9.66 9.67
CA ARG A 47 -14.44 -8.64 10.65
C ARG A 47 -14.61 -9.17 12.08
N ALA A 48 -13.87 -8.56 13.01
CA ALA A 48 -13.95 -8.93 14.42
C ALA A 48 -15.30 -8.53 15.03
N ASP A 49 -15.67 -7.28 14.92
CA ASP A 49 -16.91 -6.65 15.42
C ASP A 49 -17.31 -5.44 14.58
N PRO A 50 -18.58 -5.02 14.54
CA PRO A 50 -19.78 -5.69 15.10
C PRO A 50 -20.27 -6.84 14.19
N ALA A 51 -21.29 -7.55 14.66
CA ALA A 51 -22.02 -8.49 13.79
C ALA A 51 -22.69 -7.74 12.62
N PRO A 52 -22.91 -8.41 11.45
CA PRO A 52 -22.45 -9.75 11.13
C PRO A 52 -20.93 -9.80 10.97
N ARG A 53 -20.31 -10.89 11.47
CA ARG A 53 -18.84 -11.05 11.44
C ARG A 53 -18.34 -11.69 10.16
N LEU A 54 -19.17 -12.50 9.52
CA LEU A 54 -18.81 -13.24 8.32
C LEU A 54 -19.93 -13.15 7.28
N VAL A 55 -19.62 -12.62 6.12
CA VAL A 55 -20.49 -12.64 4.95
C VAL A 55 -19.80 -13.40 3.83
N GLN A 56 -20.50 -14.37 3.24
CA GLN A 56 -19.99 -15.18 2.13
C GLN A 56 -20.92 -15.04 0.93
N ILE A 57 -20.33 -14.76 -0.23
CA ILE A 57 -21.03 -14.60 -1.51
C ILE A 57 -20.40 -15.57 -2.52
N GLY A 58 -21.17 -16.48 -3.03
CA GLY A 58 -20.71 -17.42 -4.05
C GLY A 58 -21.81 -18.41 -4.46
N GLU A 59 -21.67 -18.99 -5.63
CA GLU A 59 -22.63 -19.95 -6.17
C GLU A 59 -24.08 -19.42 -6.17
N ARG A 60 -24.25 -18.10 -6.45
CA ARG A 60 -25.55 -17.38 -6.42
C ARG A 60 -26.22 -17.40 -5.04
N SER A 61 -25.49 -17.61 -3.98
CA SER A 61 -25.96 -17.67 -2.60
C SER A 61 -25.28 -16.64 -1.73
N LEU A 62 -26.00 -16.17 -0.71
CA LEU A 62 -25.54 -15.30 0.34
C LEU A 62 -25.64 -16.05 1.66
N ARG A 63 -24.57 -16.06 2.42
CA ARG A 63 -24.54 -16.58 3.79
C ARG A 63 -24.02 -15.51 4.73
N VAL A 64 -24.69 -15.36 5.86
CA VAL A 64 -24.35 -14.37 6.89
C VAL A 64 -24.19 -15.12 8.22
N ASP A 65 -23.01 -15.05 8.83
CA ASP A 65 -22.64 -15.79 10.04
C ASP A 65 -23.00 -17.29 9.96
N GLY A 66 -22.77 -17.88 8.78
CA GLY A 66 -23.06 -19.30 8.50
C GLY A 66 -24.51 -19.61 8.11
N GLN A 67 -25.44 -18.67 8.27
CA GLN A 67 -26.85 -18.82 7.90
C GLN A 67 -27.06 -18.47 6.43
N ALA A 68 -27.75 -19.34 5.68
CA ALA A 68 -28.15 -19.04 4.30
C ALA A 68 -29.32 -18.04 4.28
N ILE A 69 -29.19 -17.01 3.45
CA ILE A 69 -30.22 -15.99 3.28
C ILE A 69 -31.05 -16.29 2.05
N ALA A 70 -32.37 -16.30 2.22
CA ALA A 70 -33.29 -16.41 1.09
C ALA A 70 -33.23 -15.11 0.27
N LEU A 71 -33.00 -15.25 -1.04
CA LEU A 71 -32.86 -14.09 -1.93
C LEU A 71 -34.02 -14.07 -2.94
N GLU A 72 -34.56 -12.88 -3.15
CA GLU A 72 -35.44 -12.61 -4.28
C GLU A 72 -34.68 -12.71 -5.61
N ALA A 73 -35.41 -12.91 -6.71
CA ALA A 73 -34.81 -13.07 -8.03
C ALA A 73 -33.95 -11.87 -8.44
N ALA A 74 -34.41 -10.65 -8.20
CA ALA A 74 -33.67 -9.42 -8.50
C ALA A 74 -32.39 -9.30 -7.67
N THR A 75 -32.47 -9.51 -6.35
CA THR A 75 -31.33 -9.49 -5.43
C THR A 75 -30.26 -10.54 -5.81
N ARG A 76 -30.71 -11.69 -6.29
CA ARG A 76 -29.79 -12.75 -6.77
C ARG A 76 -29.03 -12.32 -8.02
N VAL A 77 -29.62 -11.56 -8.91
CA VAL A 77 -28.92 -10.97 -10.07
C VAL A 77 -27.85 -10.00 -9.58
N HIS A 78 -28.20 -9.04 -8.71
CA HIS A 78 -27.26 -8.09 -8.13
C HIS A 78 -26.12 -8.79 -7.39
N LEU A 79 -26.40 -9.90 -6.69
CA LEU A 79 -25.38 -10.67 -5.98
C LEU A 79 -24.33 -11.27 -6.96
N VAL A 80 -24.79 -11.83 -8.08
CA VAL A 80 -23.92 -12.40 -9.11
C VAL A 80 -23.05 -11.28 -9.74
N GLU A 81 -23.68 -10.15 -10.06
CA GLU A 81 -22.95 -9.00 -10.62
C GLU A 81 -21.94 -8.44 -9.64
N PHE A 82 -22.28 -8.36 -8.35
CA PHE A 82 -21.37 -7.92 -7.29
C PHE A 82 -20.17 -8.87 -7.18
N GLU A 83 -20.40 -10.18 -7.13
CA GLU A 83 -19.34 -11.18 -7.08
C GLU A 83 -18.39 -11.03 -8.28
N GLN A 84 -18.94 -10.92 -9.48
CA GLN A 84 -18.14 -10.75 -10.71
C GLN A 84 -17.33 -9.47 -10.71
N ALA A 85 -17.91 -8.36 -10.25
CA ALA A 85 -17.23 -7.07 -10.17
C ALA A 85 -16.06 -7.11 -9.17
N VAL A 86 -16.24 -7.68 -7.98
CA VAL A 86 -15.15 -7.85 -7.00
C VAL A 86 -14.04 -8.74 -7.57
N ARG A 87 -14.39 -9.85 -8.21
CA ARG A 87 -13.38 -10.73 -8.85
C ARG A 87 -12.61 -10.04 -9.96
N ALA A 88 -13.25 -9.15 -10.72
CA ALA A 88 -12.60 -8.36 -11.78
C ALA A 88 -11.71 -7.24 -11.23
N LEU A 89 -12.02 -6.70 -10.04
CA LEU A 89 -11.22 -5.66 -9.39
C LEU A 89 -9.87 -6.18 -8.89
N LEU A 90 -9.82 -7.38 -8.31
CA LEU A 90 -8.60 -7.93 -7.70
C LEU A 90 -7.38 -7.92 -8.64
N PRO A 91 -7.43 -8.41 -9.90
CA PRO A 91 -6.27 -8.38 -10.79
C PRO A 91 -5.89 -6.94 -11.20
N ARG A 92 -6.85 -6.01 -11.23
CA ARG A 92 -6.58 -4.58 -11.50
C ARG A 92 -5.86 -3.94 -10.32
N ALA A 93 -6.34 -4.17 -9.09
CA ALA A 93 -5.70 -3.69 -7.88
C ALA A 93 -4.26 -4.23 -7.74
N ARG A 94 -4.06 -5.54 -7.98
CA ARG A 94 -2.71 -6.14 -7.97
C ARG A 94 -1.77 -5.50 -8.98
N ARG A 95 -2.26 -5.17 -10.17
CA ARG A 95 -1.45 -4.50 -11.20
C ARG A 95 -1.06 -3.10 -10.76
N ILE A 96 -2.01 -2.31 -10.25
CA ILE A 96 -1.74 -0.96 -9.74
C ILE A 96 -0.72 -0.99 -8.62
N ALA A 97 -0.84 -1.93 -7.68
CA ALA A 97 0.11 -2.10 -6.61
C ALA A 97 1.51 -2.52 -7.10
N ALA A 98 1.61 -3.42 -8.08
CA ALA A 98 2.89 -3.79 -8.68
C ALA A 98 3.55 -2.61 -9.42
N ASP A 99 2.75 -1.80 -10.13
CA ASP A 99 3.22 -0.57 -10.76
C ASP A 99 3.70 0.46 -9.72
N GLY A 100 3.03 0.53 -8.56
CA GLY A 100 3.45 1.35 -7.42
C GLY A 100 4.84 0.94 -6.90
N VAL A 101 5.10 -0.37 -6.77
CA VAL A 101 6.43 -0.88 -6.39
C VAL A 101 7.49 -0.44 -7.40
N ASP A 102 7.22 -0.54 -8.70
CA ASP A 102 8.18 -0.14 -9.74
C ASP A 102 8.46 1.36 -9.71
N LEU A 103 7.43 2.19 -9.50
CA LEU A 103 7.58 3.64 -9.34
C LEU A 103 8.42 3.98 -8.10
N ALA A 104 8.15 3.35 -6.97
CA ALA A 104 8.89 3.57 -5.73
C ALA A 104 10.37 3.20 -5.88
N VAL A 105 10.69 2.05 -6.46
CA VAL A 105 12.08 1.63 -6.74
C VAL A 105 12.78 2.61 -7.69
N SER A 106 12.10 3.04 -8.74
CA SER A 106 12.64 4.02 -9.69
C SER A 106 12.93 5.36 -9.01
N ALA A 107 12.01 5.81 -8.13
CA ALA A 107 12.17 7.02 -7.36
C ALA A 107 13.37 6.94 -6.41
N LEU A 108 13.49 5.85 -5.63
CA LEU A 108 14.59 5.65 -4.68
C LEU A 108 15.95 5.58 -5.38
N ARG A 109 16.03 4.96 -6.55
CA ARG A 109 17.26 4.95 -7.36
C ARG A 109 17.66 6.35 -7.86
N ALA A 110 16.68 7.14 -8.28
CA ALA A 110 16.92 8.50 -8.71
C ALA A 110 17.40 9.38 -7.53
N GLU A 111 16.85 9.20 -6.34
CA GLU A 111 17.31 9.90 -5.14
C GLU A 111 18.72 9.45 -4.73
N ALA A 112 19.04 8.17 -4.77
CA ALA A 112 20.39 7.66 -4.52
C ALA A 112 21.42 8.25 -5.50
N ALA A 113 21.04 8.48 -6.75
CA ALA A 113 21.88 9.16 -7.73
C ALA A 113 22.04 10.66 -7.41
N ALA A 114 20.99 11.32 -6.99
CA ALA A 114 20.99 12.76 -6.64
C ALA A 114 21.82 13.07 -5.38
N LEU A 115 21.95 12.10 -4.47
CA LEU A 115 22.78 12.22 -3.27
C LEU A 115 24.29 12.23 -3.56
N GLY A 116 24.71 11.88 -4.78
CA GLY A 116 26.12 11.81 -5.12
C GLY A 116 26.86 10.62 -4.51
N LEU A 117 26.14 9.54 -4.17
CA LEU A 117 26.73 8.32 -3.65
C LEU A 117 27.71 7.69 -4.66
N GLY A 118 28.72 7.01 -4.17
CA GLY A 118 29.69 6.26 -4.96
C GLY A 118 29.03 5.21 -5.86
N ALA A 119 29.62 4.91 -7.00
CA ALA A 119 29.04 3.98 -7.98
C ALA A 119 28.75 2.59 -7.37
N ALA A 120 29.68 2.06 -6.59
CA ALA A 120 29.53 0.76 -5.93
C ALA A 120 28.36 0.73 -4.93
N THR A 121 28.21 1.80 -4.14
CA THR A 121 27.10 1.95 -3.17
C THR A 121 25.76 2.03 -3.88
N ARG A 122 25.66 2.83 -4.94
CA ARG A 122 24.44 2.94 -5.75
C ARG A 122 24.03 1.60 -6.37
N GLU A 123 25.00 0.84 -6.86
CA GLU A 123 24.77 -0.49 -7.44
C GLU A 123 24.29 -1.49 -6.38
N GLU A 124 24.90 -1.47 -5.17
CA GLU A 124 24.43 -2.31 -4.06
C GLU A 124 23.04 -1.95 -3.61
N ILE A 125 22.73 -0.65 -3.46
CA ILE A 125 21.38 -0.16 -3.15
C ILE A 125 20.40 -0.65 -4.23
N ALA A 126 20.73 -0.50 -5.51
CA ALA A 126 19.87 -0.95 -6.59
C ALA A 126 19.59 -2.45 -6.52
N ARG A 127 20.61 -3.27 -6.27
CA ARG A 127 20.45 -4.73 -6.12
C ARG A 127 19.54 -5.11 -4.95
N ARG A 128 19.65 -4.41 -3.82
CA ARG A 128 18.78 -4.65 -2.63
C ARG A 128 17.35 -4.25 -2.91
N LEU A 129 17.14 -3.07 -3.47
CA LEU A 129 15.81 -2.60 -3.88
C LEU A 129 15.14 -3.57 -4.87
N ASP A 130 15.90 -4.13 -5.84
CA ASP A 130 15.35 -5.11 -6.78
C ASP A 130 14.89 -6.40 -6.09
N ARG A 131 15.65 -6.90 -5.11
CA ARG A 131 15.25 -8.08 -4.34
C ARG A 131 13.96 -7.81 -3.55
N HIS A 132 13.90 -6.70 -2.82
CA HIS A 132 12.69 -6.32 -2.08
C HIS A 132 11.48 -6.12 -3.01
N ALA A 133 11.70 -5.49 -4.16
CA ALA A 133 10.64 -5.30 -5.17
C ALA A 133 10.13 -6.63 -5.72
N ALA A 134 11.02 -7.58 -6.02
CA ALA A 134 10.64 -8.89 -6.52
C ALA A 134 9.80 -9.65 -5.48
N ASP A 135 10.23 -9.66 -4.22
CA ASP A 135 9.53 -10.31 -3.12
C ASP A 135 8.15 -9.69 -2.87
N LEU A 136 8.07 -8.35 -2.87
CA LEU A 136 6.80 -7.63 -2.69
C LEU A 136 5.85 -7.89 -3.86
N LYS A 137 6.33 -7.81 -5.11
CA LYS A 137 5.52 -8.11 -6.30
C LYS A 137 5.03 -9.55 -6.33
N GLN A 138 5.84 -10.50 -5.88
CA GLN A 138 5.40 -11.90 -5.74
C GLN A 138 4.25 -12.05 -4.74
N ARG A 139 4.33 -11.38 -3.59
CA ARG A 139 3.25 -11.38 -2.60
C ARG A 139 1.99 -10.69 -3.12
N ILE A 140 2.14 -9.56 -3.81
CA ILE A 140 1.04 -8.88 -4.50
C ILE A 140 0.36 -9.85 -5.47
N ALA A 141 1.12 -10.52 -6.31
CA ALA A 141 0.59 -11.44 -7.32
C ALA A 141 -0.18 -12.62 -6.72
N THR A 142 0.23 -13.09 -5.54
CA THR A 142 -0.39 -14.24 -4.85
C THR A 142 -1.45 -13.86 -3.83
N SER A 143 -1.60 -12.56 -3.50
CA SER A 143 -2.60 -12.11 -2.52
C SER A 143 -4.01 -12.40 -2.99
N THR A 144 -4.86 -12.95 -2.13
CA THR A 144 -6.28 -13.23 -2.44
C THR A 144 -7.22 -12.18 -1.87
N GLY A 145 -6.74 -11.29 -1.03
CA GLY A 145 -7.62 -10.33 -0.34
C GLY A 145 -6.88 -9.18 0.33
N THR A 146 -7.65 -8.38 1.06
CA THR A 146 -7.16 -7.15 1.73
C THR A 146 -6.30 -7.44 2.95
N HIS A 147 -6.43 -8.61 3.58
CA HIS A 147 -5.62 -8.99 4.75
C HIS A 147 -4.10 -8.95 4.46
N ALA A 148 -3.70 -9.25 3.21
CA ALA A 148 -2.30 -9.15 2.79
C ALA A 148 -1.80 -7.69 2.66
N TRP A 149 -2.72 -6.71 2.64
CA TRP A 149 -2.48 -5.29 2.38
C TRP A 149 -2.72 -4.42 3.61
N GLN A 150 -2.81 -5.01 4.80
CA GLN A 150 -2.98 -4.26 6.04
C GLN A 150 -1.82 -3.29 6.25
N ALA A 151 -2.14 -2.07 6.66
CA ALA A 151 -1.19 -0.98 6.83
C ALA A 151 0.02 -1.37 7.69
N ASP A 152 -0.21 -2.04 8.83
CA ASP A 152 0.85 -2.48 9.74
C ASP A 152 1.85 -3.47 9.12
N ARG A 153 1.40 -4.27 8.14
CA ARG A 153 2.28 -5.21 7.44
C ARG A 153 3.14 -4.48 6.43
N LEU A 154 2.54 -3.56 5.67
CA LEU A 154 3.25 -2.75 4.70
C LEU A 154 4.27 -1.84 5.39
N GLU A 155 3.91 -1.25 6.53
CA GLU A 155 4.81 -0.44 7.37
C GLU A 155 6.05 -1.23 7.78
N ARG A 156 5.90 -2.44 8.33
CA ARG A 156 7.05 -3.30 8.70
C ARG A 156 7.94 -3.67 7.51
N GLU A 157 7.37 -3.85 6.34
CA GLU A 157 8.14 -4.14 5.13
C GLU A 157 8.95 -2.95 4.66
N LEU A 158 8.37 -1.75 4.69
CA LEU A 158 9.08 -0.52 4.38
C LEU A 158 10.18 -0.22 5.40
N GLU A 159 9.92 -0.42 6.67
CA GLU A 159 10.95 -0.35 7.73
C GLU A 159 12.10 -1.31 7.44
N GLY A 160 11.80 -2.53 7.01
CA GLY A 160 12.80 -3.52 6.62
C GLY A 160 13.65 -3.07 5.43
N ILE A 161 13.03 -2.48 4.41
CA ILE A 161 13.74 -1.93 3.24
C ILE A 161 14.64 -0.77 3.66
N VAL A 162 14.14 0.16 4.46
CA VAL A 162 14.91 1.31 4.96
C VAL A 162 16.08 0.84 5.82
N ALA A 163 15.85 -0.10 6.73
CA ALA A 163 16.90 -0.66 7.58
C ALA A 163 18.02 -1.37 6.78
N ASP A 164 17.68 -1.95 5.63
CA ASP A 164 18.65 -2.62 4.75
C ASP A 164 19.44 -1.62 3.87
N VAL A 165 18.84 -0.51 3.45
CA VAL A 165 19.40 0.41 2.45
C VAL A 165 20.03 1.65 3.07
N ALA A 166 19.39 2.26 4.08
CA ALA A 166 19.87 3.53 4.66
C ALA A 166 21.29 3.48 5.24
N PRO A 167 21.74 2.38 5.89
CA PRO A 167 23.11 2.30 6.40
C PRO A 167 24.16 2.38 5.30
N LEU A 168 23.88 1.89 4.09
CA LEU A 168 24.80 1.97 2.96
C LEU A 168 25.01 3.41 2.51
N ALA A 169 23.94 4.16 2.37
CA ALA A 169 23.98 5.58 1.99
C ALA A 169 24.70 6.41 3.07
N ALA A 170 24.34 6.19 4.34
CA ALA A 170 24.96 6.89 5.47
C ALA A 170 26.47 6.61 5.57
N ALA A 171 26.90 5.36 5.38
CA ALA A 171 28.31 4.99 5.41
C ALA A 171 29.10 5.64 4.28
N ASP A 172 28.53 5.67 3.07
CA ASP A 172 29.19 6.27 1.90
C ASP A 172 29.32 7.80 2.06
N LEU A 173 28.26 8.49 2.46
CA LEU A 173 28.30 9.92 2.74
C LEU A 173 29.29 10.26 3.87
N GLY A 174 29.33 9.44 4.93
CA GLY A 174 30.31 9.58 6.01
C GLY A 174 31.75 9.42 5.55
N GLN A 175 32.04 8.47 4.67
CA GLN A 175 33.36 8.29 4.08
C GLN A 175 33.74 9.47 3.19
N GLN A 176 32.82 9.99 2.38
CA GLN A 176 33.05 11.18 1.55
C GLN A 176 33.28 12.44 2.41
N ALA A 177 32.52 12.63 3.50
CA ALA A 177 32.72 13.73 4.42
C ALA A 177 34.10 13.68 5.12
N LEU A 178 34.51 12.47 5.53
CA LEU A 178 35.86 12.26 6.11
C LEU A 178 36.97 12.59 5.10
N ALA A 179 36.83 12.14 3.85
CA ALA A 179 37.78 12.45 2.79
C ALA A 179 37.89 13.96 2.56
N ALA A 180 36.76 14.67 2.44
CA ALA A 180 36.70 16.12 2.29
C ALA A 180 37.37 16.83 3.48
N THR A 181 37.17 16.36 4.71
CA THR A 181 37.84 16.90 5.90
C THR A 181 39.34 16.74 5.83
N LEU A 182 39.86 15.58 5.39
CA LEU A 182 41.30 15.32 5.25
C LEU A 182 41.95 16.17 4.14
N GLU A 183 41.17 16.53 3.12
CA GLU A 183 41.57 17.43 2.03
C GLU A 183 41.52 18.91 2.45
N GLY A 184 40.97 19.22 3.64
CA GLY A 184 40.79 20.58 4.14
C GLY A 184 39.55 21.28 3.59
N ASP A 185 38.67 20.56 2.89
CA ASP A 185 37.41 21.06 2.33
C ASP A 185 36.29 20.89 3.36
N PHE A 186 36.31 21.77 4.37
CA PHE A 186 35.33 21.73 5.46
C PHE A 186 33.92 22.12 5.03
N GLU A 187 33.79 22.94 3.99
CA GLU A 187 32.48 23.33 3.45
C GLU A 187 31.79 22.12 2.81
N ARG A 188 32.47 21.38 1.98
CA ARG A 188 31.99 20.14 1.39
C ARG A 188 31.68 19.06 2.44
N ALA A 189 32.53 18.95 3.47
CA ALA A 189 32.27 18.01 4.57
C ALA A 189 30.98 18.34 5.31
N ALA A 190 30.71 19.62 5.57
CA ALA A 190 29.48 20.08 6.22
C ALA A 190 28.24 19.83 5.35
N ASP A 191 28.30 20.12 4.04
CA ASP A 191 27.22 19.85 3.09
C ASP A 191 26.87 18.34 3.01
N LEU A 192 27.87 17.48 3.00
CA LEU A 192 27.65 16.03 3.02
C LEU A 192 26.99 15.54 4.32
N GLN A 193 27.37 16.13 5.46
CA GLN A 193 26.71 15.83 6.73
C GLN A 193 25.26 16.32 6.74
N GLU A 194 24.98 17.53 6.27
CA GLU A 194 23.63 18.08 6.18
C GLU A 194 22.76 17.19 5.29
N LYS A 195 23.24 16.77 4.12
CA LYS A 195 22.56 15.81 3.24
C LYS A 195 22.27 14.48 3.93
N ALA A 196 23.21 13.96 4.72
CA ALA A 196 23.03 12.72 5.45
C ALA A 196 21.95 12.84 6.54
N PHE A 197 21.81 14.00 7.19
CA PHE A 197 20.79 14.24 8.21
C PHE A 197 19.44 14.60 7.63
N GLY A 198 19.39 15.39 6.53
CA GLY A 198 18.15 15.82 5.86
C GLY A 198 17.54 14.78 4.93
N LEU A 199 18.24 13.67 4.70
CA LEU A 199 17.87 12.66 3.69
C LEU A 199 16.42 12.21 3.78
N VAL A 200 15.91 11.95 4.97
CA VAL A 200 14.57 11.41 5.18
C VAL A 200 13.49 12.47 4.99
N ASP A 201 13.72 13.66 5.52
CA ASP A 201 12.75 14.76 5.47
C ASP A 201 12.55 15.29 4.05
N GLU A 202 13.61 15.28 3.24
CA GLU A 202 13.56 15.71 1.84
C GLU A 202 13.06 14.62 0.88
N LEU A 203 13.20 13.36 1.25
CA LEU A 203 12.82 12.23 0.39
C LEU A 203 11.30 12.12 0.25
N GLN A 204 10.55 12.34 1.33
CA GLN A 204 9.11 12.16 1.37
C GLN A 204 8.37 12.99 0.32
N PRO A 205 8.50 14.33 0.26
CA PRO A 205 7.76 15.13 -0.73
C PRO A 205 8.18 14.82 -2.18
N ARG A 206 9.42 14.39 -2.40
CA ARG A 206 9.90 13.98 -3.73
C ARG A 206 9.29 12.65 -4.16
N LEU A 207 9.14 11.69 -3.25
CA LEU A 207 8.46 10.43 -3.51
C LEU A 207 6.97 10.65 -3.79
N GLU A 208 6.27 11.46 -3.00
CA GLU A 208 4.87 11.81 -3.22
C GLU A 208 4.65 12.38 -4.63
N LEU A 209 5.50 13.31 -5.07
CA LEU A 209 5.42 13.86 -6.43
C LEU A 209 5.61 12.77 -7.52
N ARG A 210 6.52 11.83 -7.30
CA ARG A 210 6.78 10.74 -8.24
C ARG A 210 5.68 9.68 -8.25
N MET A 211 4.90 9.57 -7.17
CA MET A 211 3.78 8.65 -7.05
C MET A 211 2.46 9.20 -7.65
N GLN A 212 2.39 10.48 -8.01
CA GLN A 212 1.18 11.08 -8.63
C GLN A 212 0.60 10.29 -9.82
N PRO A 213 1.40 9.68 -10.74
CA PRO A 213 0.83 8.85 -11.82
C PRO A 213 0.03 7.65 -11.33
N LEU A 214 0.30 7.16 -10.10
CA LEU A 214 -0.45 6.07 -9.49
C LEU A 214 -1.86 6.51 -9.08
N ARG A 215 -1.99 7.74 -8.58
CA ARG A 215 -3.28 8.34 -8.19
C ARG A 215 -4.30 8.27 -9.33
N ALA A 216 -3.94 8.70 -10.54
CA ALA A 216 -4.86 8.63 -11.69
C ALA A 216 -5.33 7.21 -12.01
N ARG A 217 -4.49 6.19 -11.76
CA ARG A 217 -4.87 4.78 -11.96
C ARG A 217 -5.79 4.27 -10.86
N ILE A 218 -5.62 4.76 -9.63
CA ILE A 218 -6.51 4.48 -8.50
C ILE A 218 -7.87 5.14 -8.76
N GLU A 219 -7.90 6.41 -9.16
CA GLU A 219 -9.12 7.15 -9.52
C GLU A 219 -9.93 6.42 -10.60
N ALA A 220 -9.25 5.77 -11.55
CA ALA A 220 -9.91 4.97 -12.57
C ALA A 220 -10.66 3.72 -12.03
N LEU A 221 -10.50 3.38 -10.75
CA LEU A 221 -11.28 2.32 -10.07
C LEU A 221 -12.55 2.86 -9.39
N CYS A 222 -12.64 4.16 -9.11
CA CYS A 222 -13.75 4.74 -8.35
C CYS A 222 -15.15 4.40 -8.94
N PRO A 223 -15.38 4.41 -10.26
CA PRO A 223 -16.68 4.01 -10.82
C PRO A 223 -17.06 2.56 -10.49
N GLU A 224 -16.09 1.67 -10.33
CA GLU A 224 -16.35 0.27 -9.96
C GLU A 224 -16.75 0.15 -8.48
N PHE A 225 -16.13 0.90 -7.58
CA PHE A 225 -16.53 0.97 -6.18
C PHE A 225 -17.94 1.53 -6.03
N GLU A 226 -18.28 2.59 -6.77
CA GLU A 226 -19.66 3.11 -6.81
C GLU A 226 -20.65 2.07 -7.33
N ARG A 227 -20.27 1.31 -8.35
CA ARG A 227 -21.10 0.21 -8.87
C ARG A 227 -21.33 -0.85 -7.79
N LEU A 228 -20.27 -1.30 -7.11
CA LEU A 228 -20.37 -2.26 -6.02
C LEU A 228 -21.27 -1.75 -4.90
N HIS A 229 -21.11 -0.49 -4.50
CA HIS A 229 -21.95 0.15 -3.49
C HIS A 229 -23.44 0.16 -3.89
N ARG A 230 -23.76 0.40 -5.17
CA ARG A 230 -25.14 0.33 -5.65
C ARG A 230 -25.70 -1.09 -5.61
N LEU A 231 -24.92 -2.09 -6.04
CA LEU A 231 -25.34 -3.50 -6.09
C LEU A 231 -25.64 -4.08 -4.72
N GLN A 232 -24.91 -3.69 -3.68
CA GLN A 232 -25.13 -4.21 -2.32
C GLN A 232 -26.36 -3.65 -1.61
N ARG A 233 -27.03 -2.60 -2.14
CA ARG A 233 -28.15 -1.92 -1.46
C ARG A 233 -29.29 -2.86 -1.08
N ASP A 234 -29.47 -3.95 -1.84
CA ASP A 234 -30.53 -4.91 -1.62
C ASP A 234 -30.09 -6.09 -0.74
N PHE A 235 -28.83 -6.13 -0.34
CA PHE A 235 -28.35 -7.22 0.51
C PHE A 235 -28.80 -7.00 1.96
N ARG A 236 -29.39 -8.05 2.54
CA ARG A 236 -29.92 -8.04 3.90
C ARG A 236 -29.38 -9.25 4.67
N ASP A 237 -29.26 -9.10 5.98
CA ASP A 237 -29.03 -10.22 6.89
C ASP A 237 -30.31 -11.00 7.19
N ALA A 238 -30.23 -11.98 8.09
CA ALA A 238 -31.38 -12.79 8.51
C ALA A 238 -32.45 -11.99 9.26
N HIS A 239 -32.13 -10.80 9.76
CA HIS A 239 -33.04 -9.88 10.47
C HIS A 239 -33.59 -8.78 9.56
N GLY A 240 -33.29 -8.83 8.26
CA GLY A 240 -33.68 -7.81 7.29
C GLY A 240 -32.84 -6.53 7.36
N GLN A 241 -31.74 -6.50 8.13
CA GLN A 241 -30.87 -5.34 8.24
C GLN A 241 -29.97 -5.23 6.99
N PRO A 242 -29.70 -4.02 6.49
CA PRO A 242 -28.82 -3.83 5.36
C PRO A 242 -27.39 -4.32 5.65
N LEU A 243 -26.82 -5.09 4.73
CA LEU A 243 -25.41 -5.44 4.76
C LEU A 243 -24.60 -4.29 4.12
N ARG A 244 -23.68 -3.72 4.90
CA ARG A 244 -22.74 -2.70 4.42
C ARG A 244 -21.38 -3.34 4.27
N LEU A 245 -21.10 -3.90 3.08
CA LEU A 245 -19.83 -4.52 2.75
C LEU A 245 -18.82 -3.49 2.25
N LEU A 246 -19.33 -2.39 1.70
CA LEU A 246 -18.56 -1.26 1.19
C LEU A 246 -19.33 0.03 1.50
N ASP A 247 -18.68 0.97 2.13
CA ASP A 247 -19.18 2.31 2.35
C ASP A 247 -18.50 3.28 1.36
N ILE A 248 -19.24 4.27 0.88
CA ILE A 248 -18.71 5.38 0.07
C ILE A 248 -19.12 6.67 0.76
N ASP A 249 -18.13 7.38 1.28
CA ASP A 249 -18.29 8.72 1.82
C ASP A 249 -18.36 9.70 0.64
N ARG A 250 -19.49 10.39 0.52
CA ARG A 250 -19.68 11.50 -0.41
C ARG A 250 -19.61 12.77 0.41
N ASP A 251 -18.53 13.48 0.30
CA ASP A 251 -18.48 14.88 0.71
C ASP A 251 -19.36 15.76 -0.20
#